data_fa0e9e9b501ed4d84ad55a7d5030a17a
#
_entry.id   fa0e9e9b501ed4d84ad55a7d5030a17a
#
_cell.length_a   1.000
_cell.length_b   1.000
_cell.length_c   1.000
_cell.angle_alpha   90.00
_cell.angle_beta   90.00
_cell.angle_gamma   90.00
#
_symmetry.space_group_name_H-M   'P 1'
#
loop_
_entity.id
_entity.type
_entity.pdbx_description
1 polymer ?
#
loop_
_entity_poly.entity_id
_entity_poly.type
_entity_poly.pdbx_seq_one_letter_code
_entity_poly.pdbx_strand_id
1 'polypeptide(L)' 'MFTCHLKKYRIGKGLTQEQLADIVGVRRETIMRLEKAQYNPSLKLAIDISRAVEAPIEELFQFD' A
#
# COMPACT_ATOMS: atom_id res chain seq x y z
N MET A 1 -4.89 -13.18 -8.58
CA MET A 1 -4.95 -11.72 -8.83
C MET A 1 -5.63 -11.05 -7.64
N PHE A 2 -5.34 -9.80 -7.40
CA PHE A 2 -5.95 -9.10 -6.27
C PHE A 2 -6.35 -7.68 -6.66
N THR A 3 -7.25 -7.09 -5.87
CA THR A 3 -7.67 -5.70 -6.01
C THR A 3 -7.00 -4.90 -4.90
N CYS A 4 -6.41 -3.76 -5.24
CA CYS A 4 -5.72 -2.92 -4.29
C CYS A 4 -6.47 -1.60 -4.09
N HIS A 5 -6.79 -1.28 -2.84
CA HIS A 5 -7.47 -0.04 -2.47
C HIS A 5 -6.54 0.92 -1.72
N LEU A 6 -5.24 0.68 -1.78
CA LEU A 6 -4.25 1.47 -1.03
C LEU A 6 -4.33 2.95 -1.36
N LYS A 7 -4.48 3.31 -2.63
CA LYS A 7 -4.50 4.72 -3.05
C LYS A 7 -5.52 5.54 -2.27
N LYS A 8 -6.71 5.01 -2.11
CA LYS A 8 -7.80 5.68 -1.40
C LYS A 8 -7.40 5.99 0.05
N TYR A 9 -6.83 5.00 0.73
CA TYR A 9 -6.42 5.17 2.13
C TYR A 9 -5.20 6.07 2.26
N ARG A 10 -4.26 5.97 1.32
CA ARG A 10 -3.07 6.82 1.29
C ARG A 10 -3.47 8.29 1.16
N ILE A 11 -4.34 8.59 0.20
CA ILE A 11 -4.85 9.95 -0.02
C ILE A 11 -5.60 10.44 1.21
N GLY A 12 -6.39 9.58 1.84
CA GLY A 12 -7.11 9.90 3.05
C GLY A 12 -6.19 10.31 4.20
N LYS A 13 -4.94 9.87 4.19
CA LYS A 13 -3.92 10.26 5.19
C LYS A 13 -3.08 11.45 4.74
N GLY A 14 -3.36 12.00 3.56
CA GLY A 14 -2.60 13.13 3.03
C GLY A 14 -1.18 12.76 2.60
N LEU A 15 -0.94 11.50 2.26
CA LEU A 15 0.40 11.03 1.88
C LEU A 15 0.53 10.92 0.37
N THR A 16 1.68 11.39 -0.16
CA THR A 16 2.07 11.09 -1.54
C THR A 16 2.61 9.66 -1.61
N GLN A 17 2.73 9.13 -2.83
CA GLN A 17 3.36 7.83 -3.03
C GLN A 17 4.79 7.81 -2.48
N GLU A 18 5.53 8.88 -2.71
CA GLU A 18 6.91 8.99 -2.23
C GLU A 18 6.98 9.03 -0.71
N GLN A 19 6.08 9.79 -0.08
CA GLN A 19 6.05 9.84 1.38
C GLN A 19 5.73 8.48 2.00
N LEU A 20 4.75 7.77 1.45
CA LEU A 20 4.44 6.44 1.94
C LEU A 20 5.62 5.48 1.71
N ALA A 21 6.26 5.55 0.56
CA ALA A 21 7.42 4.73 0.25
C ALA A 21 8.53 4.94 1.28
N ASP A 22 8.80 6.21 1.62
CA ASP A 22 9.81 6.55 2.63
C ASP A 22 9.45 5.98 4.00
N ILE A 23 8.18 6.07 4.39
CA ILE A 23 7.71 5.57 5.69
C ILE A 23 7.92 4.05 5.81
N VAL A 24 7.60 3.31 4.76
CA VAL A 24 7.68 1.84 4.81
C VAL A 24 9.00 1.29 4.26
N GLY A 25 9.91 2.16 3.83
CA GLY A 25 11.26 1.76 3.46
C GLY A 25 11.38 1.09 2.11
N VAL A 26 10.57 1.48 1.13
CA VAL A 26 10.65 0.96 -0.23
C VAL A 26 10.76 2.11 -1.22
N ARG A 27 10.96 1.78 -2.49
CA ARG A 27 11.00 2.79 -3.55
C ARG A 27 9.59 3.22 -3.94
N ARG A 28 9.47 4.44 -4.44
CA ARG A 28 8.20 4.96 -4.93
C ARG A 28 7.57 4.04 -5.98
N GLU A 29 8.39 3.50 -6.90
CA GLU A 29 7.91 2.59 -7.94
C GLU A 29 7.22 1.36 -7.37
N THR A 30 7.69 0.87 -6.22
CA THR A 30 7.06 -0.25 -5.55
C THR A 30 5.62 0.10 -5.14
N ILE A 31 5.43 1.30 -4.57
CA ILE A 31 4.10 1.77 -4.20
C ILE A 31 3.23 1.96 -5.44
N MET A 32 3.79 2.54 -6.52
CA MET A 32 3.06 2.71 -7.78
C MET A 32 2.53 1.38 -8.32
N ARG A 33 3.40 0.38 -8.38
CA ARG A 33 3.03 -0.96 -8.89
C ARG A 33 2.04 -1.65 -7.98
N LEU A 34 2.22 -1.48 -6.67
CA LEU A 34 1.31 -2.07 -5.69
C LEU A 34 -0.09 -1.50 -5.83
N GLU A 35 -0.20 -0.19 -6.03
CA GLU A 35 -1.51 0.46 -6.21
C GLU A 35 -2.21 0.02 -7.48
N LYS A 36 -1.46 -0.42 -8.49
CA LYS A 36 -2.01 -0.95 -9.74
C LYS A 36 -2.21 -2.46 -9.70
N ALA A 37 -2.00 -3.08 -8.53
CA ALA A 37 -2.08 -4.53 -8.34
C ALA A 37 -1.12 -5.29 -9.26
N GLN A 38 0.04 -4.69 -9.58
CA GLN A 38 1.08 -5.28 -10.41
C GLN A 38 2.24 -5.85 -9.59
N TYR A 39 2.11 -5.86 -8.28
CA TYR A 39 3.16 -6.29 -7.38
C TYR A 39 2.53 -6.89 -6.13
N ASN A 40 2.88 -8.14 -5.83
CA ASN A 40 2.39 -8.79 -4.61
C ASN A 40 3.26 -8.36 -3.42
N PRO A 41 2.69 -7.70 -2.41
CA PRO A 41 3.48 -7.28 -1.27
C PRO A 41 3.90 -8.47 -0.42
N SER A 42 5.09 -8.39 0.17
CA SER A 42 5.46 -9.31 1.24
C SER A 42 4.54 -9.06 2.43
N LEU A 43 4.43 -10.04 3.32
CA LEU A 43 3.63 -9.88 4.53
C LEU A 43 4.13 -8.67 5.35
N LYS A 44 5.45 -8.52 5.47
CA LYS A 44 6.02 -7.40 6.20
C LYS A 44 5.62 -6.06 5.59
N LEU A 45 5.70 -5.94 4.26
CA LEU A 45 5.33 -4.70 3.58
C LEU A 45 3.85 -4.40 3.76
N ALA A 46 2.99 -5.42 3.64
CA ALA A 46 1.55 -5.26 3.83
C ALA A 46 1.24 -4.76 5.25
N ILE A 47 1.90 -5.31 6.26
CA ILE A 47 1.71 -4.89 7.65
C ILE A 47 2.18 -3.46 7.84
N ASP A 48 3.36 -3.11 7.32
CA ASP A 48 3.92 -1.76 7.46
C ASP A 48 3.00 -0.72 6.80
N ILE A 49 2.47 -1.03 5.62
CA ILE A 49 1.53 -0.16 4.92
C ILE A 49 0.24 0.00 5.72
N SER A 50 -0.30 -1.11 6.21
CA SER A 50 -1.52 -1.11 7.03
C SER A 50 -1.39 -0.16 8.22
N ARG A 51 -0.25 -0.19 8.89
CA ARG A 51 0.03 0.69 10.01
C ARG A 51 0.18 2.15 9.59
N ALA A 52 0.86 2.39 8.46
CA ALA A 52 1.10 3.74 7.97
C ALA A 52 -0.19 4.45 7.56
N VAL A 53 -1.12 3.74 6.94
CA VAL A 53 -2.39 4.32 6.48
C VAL A 53 -3.55 4.05 7.45
N GLU A 54 -3.29 3.33 8.54
CA GLU A 54 -4.25 3.04 9.60
C GLU A 54 -5.52 2.36 9.07
N ALA A 55 -5.31 1.33 8.25
CA ALA A 55 -6.40 0.54 7.68
C ALA A 55 -6.05 -0.94 7.72
N PRO A 56 -7.05 -1.82 7.92
CA PRO A 56 -6.79 -3.27 7.95
C PRO A 56 -6.28 -3.76 6.60
N ILE A 57 -5.42 -4.78 6.64
CA ILE A 57 -4.85 -5.37 5.43
C ILE A 57 -5.96 -5.85 4.48
N GLU A 58 -6.99 -6.49 5.01
CA GLU A 58 -8.08 -7.04 4.20
C GLU A 58 -8.92 -5.95 3.51
N GLU A 59 -8.85 -4.70 3.96
CA GLU A 59 -9.48 -3.59 3.25
C GLU A 59 -8.57 -3.00 2.20
N LEU A 60 -7.25 -3.11 2.40
CA LEU A 60 -6.26 -2.60 1.45
C LEU A 60 -6.08 -3.54 0.26
N PHE A 61 -6.05 -4.83 0.52
CA PHE A 61 -5.77 -5.85 -0.48
C PHE A 61 -6.85 -6.93 -0.42
N GLN A 62 -7.57 -7.10 -1.51
CA GLN A 62 -8.62 -8.11 -1.60
C GLN A 62 -8.22 -9.16 -2.64
N PHE A 63 -8.04 -10.39 -2.19
CA PHE A 63 -7.63 -11.50 -3.04
C PHE A 63 -8.85 -12.33 -3.44
N ASP A 64 -8.81 -12.81 -4.66
CA ASP A 64 -9.89 -13.67 -5.18
C ASP A 64 -9.83 -15.07 -4.60
#